data_98f2f71e0077ec1e764ac68bc34ab65e
#
_entry.id   98f2f71e0077ec1e764ac68bc34ab65e
#
_cell.length_a   1.000
_cell.length_b   1.000
_cell.length_c   1.000
_cell.angle_alpha   90.00
_cell.angle_beta   90.00
_cell.angle_gamma   90.00
#
_symmetry.space_group_name_H-M   'P 1'
#
loop_
_entity.id
_entity.type
_entity.pdbx_description
1 polymer ?
#
loop_
_entity_poly.entity_id
_entity_poly.type
_entity_poly.pdbx_seq_one_letter_code
_entity_poly.pdbx_strand_id
1 'polypeptide(L)'
;MNALYLRSSVRQYTDEPVDIRDIEKLMRAAMAAPSAVNQQPWEFYIARDETTRLALAASSPYGTPAKLAPCVIVACQRTEGLRAPQDASYDMSASVENILIEAANLGLGAVWLGIAPEKDRMAAVDVALGSPRGVTPFALIAVGHPEHKPEPKGPTRYDETRVHWI
;
A
#
# COMPACT_ATOMS: atom_id res chain seq x y z
N MET A 1 0.62 -17.92 -13.80
CA MET A 1 1.89 -17.29 -13.36
C MET A 1 1.71 -16.88 -11.91
N ASN A 2 2.73 -16.98 -11.05
CA ASN A 2 2.62 -16.65 -9.63
C ASN A 2 2.39 -15.13 -9.46
N ALA A 3 1.46 -14.71 -8.60
CA ALA A 3 1.12 -13.30 -8.32
C ALA A 3 2.35 -12.47 -7.93
N LEU A 4 3.32 -13.06 -7.24
CA LEU A 4 4.59 -12.44 -6.90
C LEU A 4 5.33 -11.88 -8.12
N TYR A 5 5.31 -12.60 -9.27
CA TYR A 5 5.97 -12.17 -10.50
C TYR A 5 5.07 -11.28 -11.39
N LEU A 6 3.76 -11.35 -11.20
CA LEU A 6 2.80 -10.50 -11.90
C LEU A 6 2.76 -9.07 -11.32
N ARG A 7 3.05 -8.94 -10.02
CA ARG A 7 3.02 -7.66 -9.33
C ARG A 7 3.94 -6.64 -10.03
N SER A 8 3.35 -5.54 -10.41
CA SER A 8 4.07 -4.36 -10.89
C SER A 8 3.39 -3.08 -10.37
N SER A 9 4.10 -1.95 -10.40
CA SER A 9 3.55 -0.67 -9.96
C SER A 9 2.69 -0.08 -11.07
N VAL A 10 1.37 -0.22 -10.94
CA VAL A 10 0.37 0.33 -11.86
C VAL A 10 0.00 1.74 -11.42
N ARG A 11 -0.02 2.70 -12.35
CA ARG A 11 -0.27 4.12 -12.05
C ARG A 11 -1.38 4.74 -12.90
N GLN A 12 -1.96 3.97 -13.81
CA GLN A 12 -3.07 4.37 -14.68
C GLN A 12 -4.19 3.34 -14.54
N TYR A 13 -5.39 3.83 -14.34
CA TYR A 13 -6.54 3.02 -13.99
C TYR A 13 -7.74 3.42 -14.82
N THR A 14 -8.67 2.50 -15.01
CA THR A 14 -10.01 2.80 -15.53
C THR A 14 -10.86 3.43 -14.41
N ASP A 15 -11.98 4.03 -14.79
CA ASP A 15 -12.96 4.58 -13.83
C ASP A 15 -13.80 3.49 -13.13
N GLU A 16 -13.59 2.22 -13.47
CA GLU A 16 -14.33 1.10 -12.87
C GLU A 16 -14.06 1.02 -11.37
N PRO A 17 -15.10 1.04 -10.51
CA PRO A 17 -14.92 0.98 -9.07
C PRO A 17 -14.40 -0.40 -8.65
N VAL A 18 -13.51 -0.43 -7.65
CA VAL A 18 -13.06 -1.67 -7.01
C VAL A 18 -14.19 -2.24 -6.15
N ASP A 19 -14.51 -3.54 -6.36
CA ASP A 19 -15.51 -4.24 -5.54
C ASP A 19 -15.08 -4.26 -4.06
N ILE A 20 -16.03 -4.06 -3.16
CA ILE A 20 -15.76 -4.08 -1.71
C ILE A 20 -15.22 -5.43 -1.25
N ARG A 21 -15.63 -6.52 -1.88
CA ARG A 21 -15.13 -7.87 -1.60
C ARG A 21 -13.66 -8.03 -1.95
N ASP A 22 -13.20 -7.34 -2.99
CA ASP A 22 -11.80 -7.35 -3.36
C ASP A 22 -10.98 -6.47 -2.40
N ILE A 23 -11.52 -5.33 -1.97
CA ILE A 23 -10.91 -4.54 -0.88
C ILE A 23 -10.78 -5.38 0.40
N GLU A 24 -11.80 -6.15 0.78
CA GLU A 24 -11.72 -7.06 1.94
C GLU A 24 -10.61 -8.12 1.78
N LYS A 25 -10.43 -8.69 0.58
CA LYS A 25 -9.33 -9.64 0.31
C LYS A 25 -7.97 -8.97 0.45
N LEU A 26 -7.82 -7.73 -0.06
CA LEU A 26 -6.61 -6.94 0.13
C LEU A 26 -6.30 -6.72 1.62
N MET A 27 -7.30 -6.38 2.43
CA MET A 27 -7.13 -6.20 3.88
C MET A 27 -6.78 -7.50 4.60
N ARG A 28 -7.37 -8.63 4.20
CA ARG A 28 -7.00 -9.96 4.73
C ARG A 28 -5.55 -10.32 4.39
N ALA A 29 -5.11 -10.05 3.17
CA ALA A 29 -3.73 -10.26 2.76
C ALA A 29 -2.76 -9.37 3.55
N ALA A 30 -3.10 -8.08 3.73
CA ALA A 30 -2.33 -7.14 4.55
C ALA A 30 -2.12 -7.65 5.97
N MET A 31 -3.20 -8.09 6.62
CA MET A 31 -3.19 -8.57 8.01
C MET A 31 -2.59 -9.97 8.18
N ALA A 32 -2.35 -10.70 7.09
CA ALA A 32 -1.63 -11.98 7.09
C ALA A 32 -0.11 -11.80 7.11
N ALA A 33 0.41 -10.57 7.03
CA ALA A 33 1.83 -10.30 7.10
C ALA A 33 2.42 -10.71 8.46
N PRO A 34 3.67 -11.19 8.51
CA PRO A 34 4.38 -11.37 9.76
C PRO A 34 4.66 -10.00 10.41
N SER A 35 4.79 -9.98 11.73
CA SER A 35 5.24 -8.80 12.47
C SER A 35 6.10 -9.18 13.66
N ALA A 36 7.01 -8.30 14.05
CA ALA A 36 7.88 -8.50 15.20
C ALA A 36 7.03 -8.79 16.45
N VAL A 37 7.31 -9.90 17.14
CA VAL A 37 6.56 -10.40 18.32
C VAL A 37 5.04 -10.43 18.12
N ASN A 38 4.60 -10.58 16.87
CA ASN A 38 3.19 -10.56 16.46
C ASN A 38 2.44 -9.30 16.89
N GLN A 39 3.11 -8.13 16.85
CA GLN A 39 2.54 -6.85 17.32
C GLN A 39 1.48 -6.23 16.41
N GLN A 40 1.46 -6.61 15.12
CA GLN A 40 0.42 -6.22 14.16
C GLN A 40 0.15 -4.70 14.19
N PRO A 41 1.12 -3.84 13.79
CA PRO A 41 1.06 -2.41 14.04
C PRO A 41 0.18 -1.62 13.08
N TRP A 42 -0.56 -2.28 12.22
CA TRP A 42 -1.29 -1.67 11.10
C TRP A 42 -2.70 -1.26 11.44
N GLU A 43 -3.11 -0.12 10.88
CA GLU A 43 -4.47 0.38 10.75
C GLU A 43 -4.65 0.83 9.30
N PHE A 44 -5.84 0.61 8.73
CA PHE A 44 -6.12 0.95 7.34
C PHE A 44 -7.32 1.86 7.21
N TYR A 45 -7.19 2.90 6.40
CA TYR A 45 -8.30 3.79 6.03
C TYR A 45 -8.53 3.67 4.53
N ILE A 46 -9.79 3.50 4.12
CA ILE A 46 -10.16 3.23 2.73
C ILE A 46 -10.88 4.46 2.18
N ALA A 47 -10.22 5.21 1.30
CA ALA A 47 -10.77 6.37 0.63
C ALA A 47 -11.32 5.98 -0.75
N ARG A 48 -12.64 6.12 -0.94
CA ARG A 48 -13.34 5.88 -2.20
C ARG A 48 -14.00 7.13 -2.74
N ASP A 49 -14.31 8.09 -1.89
CA ASP A 49 -14.84 9.39 -2.30
C ASP A 49 -13.75 10.25 -2.94
N GLU A 50 -14.15 11.04 -3.94
CA GLU A 50 -13.22 11.84 -4.72
C GLU A 50 -12.51 12.92 -3.89
N THR A 51 -13.22 13.55 -2.97
CA THR A 51 -12.69 14.66 -2.16
C THR A 51 -11.51 14.17 -1.31
N THR A 52 -11.68 13.06 -0.60
CA THR A 52 -10.62 12.46 0.22
C THR A 52 -9.46 11.97 -0.64
N ARG A 53 -9.74 11.32 -1.79
CA ARG A 53 -8.68 10.86 -2.69
C ARG A 53 -7.84 12.01 -3.25
N LEU A 54 -8.46 13.13 -3.61
CA LEU A 54 -7.76 14.32 -4.08
C LEU A 54 -6.90 14.96 -2.97
N ALA A 55 -7.42 15.05 -1.74
CA ALA A 55 -6.65 15.52 -0.58
C ALA A 55 -5.44 14.63 -0.31
N LEU A 56 -5.60 13.31 -0.32
CA LEU A 56 -4.51 12.34 -0.19
C LEU A 56 -3.49 12.46 -1.34
N ALA A 57 -3.94 12.63 -2.57
CA ALA A 57 -3.06 12.82 -3.72
C ALA A 57 -2.20 14.09 -3.59
N ALA A 58 -2.77 15.18 -3.04
CA ALA A 58 -2.06 16.44 -2.83
C ALA A 58 -0.96 16.35 -1.75
N SER A 59 -0.96 15.32 -0.91
CA SER A 59 0.03 15.13 0.17
C SER A 59 1.44 14.79 -0.33
N SER A 60 1.61 14.46 -1.61
CA SER A 60 2.90 14.04 -2.16
C SER A 60 3.06 14.53 -3.61
N PRO A 61 4.26 14.95 -4.04
CA PRO A 61 4.54 15.27 -5.44
C PRO A 61 4.37 14.05 -6.37
N TYR A 62 4.30 12.85 -5.82
CA TYR A 62 4.08 11.59 -6.54
C TYR A 62 2.61 11.10 -6.43
N GLY A 63 1.68 11.94 -6.00
CA GLY A 63 0.31 11.58 -5.69
C GLY A 63 -0.61 11.35 -6.89
N THR A 64 -0.16 11.62 -8.13
CA THR A 64 -0.98 11.42 -9.34
C THR A 64 -1.71 10.07 -9.38
N PRO A 65 -1.09 8.91 -9.06
CA PRO A 65 -1.83 7.65 -9.07
C PRO A 65 -2.99 7.60 -8.07
N ALA A 66 -2.85 8.25 -6.90
CA ALA A 66 -3.94 8.34 -5.92
C ALA A 66 -5.12 9.21 -6.41
N LYS A 67 -4.82 10.23 -7.23
CA LYS A 67 -5.85 11.03 -7.90
C LYS A 67 -6.64 10.21 -8.92
N LEU A 68 -5.95 9.36 -9.69
CA LEU A 68 -6.52 8.61 -10.80
C LEU A 68 -7.23 7.31 -10.36
N ALA A 69 -6.79 6.71 -9.26
CA ALA A 69 -7.34 5.44 -8.79
C ALA A 69 -8.76 5.61 -8.20
N PRO A 70 -9.68 4.66 -8.43
CA PRO A 70 -11.00 4.65 -7.82
C PRO A 70 -10.99 4.37 -6.31
N CYS A 71 -9.85 3.87 -5.78
CA CYS A 71 -9.68 3.56 -4.37
C CYS A 71 -8.25 3.88 -3.93
N VAL A 72 -8.11 4.48 -2.75
CA VAL A 72 -6.82 4.68 -2.07
C VAL A 72 -6.89 4.06 -0.68
N ILE A 73 -5.97 3.15 -0.40
CA ILE A 73 -5.79 2.58 0.94
C ILE A 73 -4.68 3.37 1.61
N VAL A 74 -4.97 3.94 2.78
CA VAL A 74 -3.97 4.58 3.63
C VAL A 74 -3.54 3.58 4.69
N ALA A 75 -2.29 3.14 4.63
CA ALA A 75 -1.70 2.30 5.66
C ALA A 75 -1.10 3.21 6.73
N CYS A 76 -1.57 3.07 7.96
CA CYS A 76 -1.12 3.81 9.13
C CYS A 76 -0.50 2.85 10.15
N GLN A 77 0.58 3.29 10.78
CA GLN A 77 1.23 2.59 11.87
C GLN A 77 0.64 3.05 13.21
N ARG A 78 0.25 2.14 14.07
CA ARG A 78 -0.12 2.47 15.45
C ARG A 78 1.07 3.04 16.21
N THR A 79 0.83 4.02 17.06
CA THR A 79 1.85 4.66 17.88
C THR A 79 1.91 4.12 19.30
N GLU A 80 0.88 3.38 19.74
CA GLU A 80 0.71 2.85 21.08
C GLU A 80 0.50 1.33 21.09
N GLY A 81 0.79 0.70 22.23
CA GLY A 81 0.60 -0.73 22.42
C GLY A 81 1.58 -1.63 21.64
N LEU A 82 2.66 -1.07 21.10
CA LEU A 82 3.68 -1.83 20.37
C LEU A 82 4.72 -2.39 21.35
N ARG A 83 5.09 -3.66 21.16
CA ARG A 83 6.10 -4.37 21.95
C ARG A 83 7.50 -4.20 21.36
N ALA A 84 7.61 -3.96 20.07
CA ALA A 84 8.83 -3.75 19.31
C ALA A 84 8.64 -2.54 18.35
N PRO A 85 8.47 -1.31 18.85
CA PRO A 85 8.14 -0.15 18.03
C PRO A 85 9.20 0.18 16.97
N GLN A 86 10.48 -0.16 17.22
CA GLN A 86 11.58 0.01 16.27
C GLN A 86 11.42 -0.84 14.99
N ASP A 87 10.67 -1.94 15.05
CA ASP A 87 10.47 -2.87 13.96
C ASP A 87 9.16 -2.59 13.19
N ALA A 88 8.32 -1.70 13.69
CA ALA A 88 6.99 -1.46 13.16
C ALA A 88 6.98 -1.03 11.68
N SER A 89 7.98 -0.28 11.22
CA SER A 89 8.09 0.10 9.80
C SER A 89 8.41 -1.09 8.88
N TYR A 90 9.14 -2.09 9.37
CA TYR A 90 9.39 -3.34 8.63
C TYR A 90 8.11 -4.17 8.55
N ASP A 91 7.37 -4.27 9.65
CA ASP A 91 6.07 -4.94 9.71
C ASP A 91 5.07 -4.30 8.73
N MET A 92 5.00 -2.95 8.73
CA MET A 92 4.17 -2.19 7.79
C MET A 92 4.57 -2.45 6.34
N SER A 93 5.86 -2.56 6.05
CA SER A 93 6.37 -2.85 4.70
C SER A 93 5.94 -4.22 4.22
N ALA A 94 6.01 -5.24 5.08
CA ALA A 94 5.53 -6.59 4.77
C ALA A 94 4.02 -6.60 4.50
N SER A 95 3.25 -5.88 5.31
CA SER A 95 1.80 -5.76 5.16
C SER A 95 1.41 -5.06 3.85
N VAL A 96 2.07 -3.96 3.50
CA VAL A 96 1.83 -3.23 2.25
C VAL A 96 2.20 -4.08 1.04
N GLU A 97 3.33 -4.82 1.05
CA GLU A 97 3.70 -5.70 -0.06
C GLU A 97 2.68 -6.81 -0.27
N ASN A 98 2.09 -7.37 0.80
CA ASN A 98 1.00 -8.33 0.68
C ASN A 98 -0.23 -7.74 -0.04
N ILE A 99 -0.59 -6.47 0.21
CA ILE A 99 -1.65 -5.79 -0.54
C ILE A 99 -1.31 -5.75 -2.03
N LEU A 100 -0.07 -5.40 -2.38
CA LEU A 100 0.35 -5.28 -3.77
C LEU A 100 0.34 -6.63 -4.51
N ILE A 101 0.75 -7.70 -3.83
CA ILE A 101 0.75 -9.07 -4.38
C ILE A 101 -0.69 -9.54 -4.57
N GLU A 102 -1.56 -9.34 -3.58
CA GLU A 102 -2.96 -9.75 -3.67
C GLU A 102 -3.71 -8.94 -4.74
N ALA A 103 -3.43 -7.65 -4.89
CA ALA A 103 -3.98 -6.86 -5.99
C ALA A 103 -3.65 -7.50 -7.35
N ALA A 104 -2.40 -7.90 -7.57
CA ALA A 104 -1.98 -8.59 -8.78
C ALA A 104 -2.67 -9.97 -8.95
N ASN A 105 -2.89 -10.71 -7.86
CA ASN A 105 -3.61 -11.97 -7.85
C ASN A 105 -5.08 -11.82 -8.27
N LEU A 106 -5.71 -10.71 -7.86
CA LEU A 106 -7.08 -10.36 -8.20
C LEU A 106 -7.24 -9.71 -9.60
N GLY A 107 -6.13 -9.51 -10.34
CA GLY A 107 -6.14 -8.79 -11.62
C GLY A 107 -6.27 -7.28 -11.47
N LEU A 108 -6.16 -6.75 -10.25
CA LEU A 108 -6.12 -5.32 -9.98
C LEU A 108 -4.71 -4.76 -10.18
N GLY A 109 -4.64 -3.47 -10.44
CA GLY A 109 -3.42 -2.69 -10.41
C GLY A 109 -3.27 -1.96 -9.08
N ALA A 110 -2.05 -1.92 -8.56
CA ALA A 110 -1.75 -1.14 -7.37
C ALA A 110 -0.35 -0.51 -7.43
N VAL A 111 -0.17 0.57 -6.66
CA VAL A 111 1.15 1.17 -6.45
C VAL A 111 1.29 1.71 -5.04
N TRP A 112 2.46 1.50 -4.45
CA TRP A 112 2.89 2.10 -3.20
C TRP A 112 3.40 3.52 -3.45
N LEU A 113 2.81 4.50 -2.78
CA LEU A 113 3.28 5.87 -2.72
C LEU A 113 3.91 6.11 -1.34
N GLY A 114 5.20 6.41 -1.31
CA GLY A 114 5.95 6.62 -0.07
C GLY A 114 5.51 7.90 0.65
N ILE A 115 5.02 7.74 1.87
CA ILE A 115 4.66 8.82 2.78
C ILE A 115 5.70 8.91 3.89
N ALA A 116 5.85 7.87 4.71
CA ALA A 116 6.95 7.80 5.66
C ALA A 116 8.28 7.53 4.91
N PRO A 117 9.42 8.05 5.41
CA PRO A 117 9.59 8.84 6.64
C PRO A 117 9.45 10.38 6.45
N GLU A 118 8.90 10.86 5.34
CA GLU A 118 8.83 12.27 4.99
C GLU A 118 7.79 13.01 5.84
N LYS A 119 8.24 13.77 6.83
CA LYS A 119 7.39 14.40 7.85
C LYS A 119 6.29 15.28 7.25
N ASP A 120 6.60 16.06 6.21
CA ASP A 120 5.64 16.95 5.58
C ASP A 120 4.51 16.16 4.88
N ARG A 121 4.86 15.03 4.23
CA ARG A 121 3.88 14.13 3.62
C ARG A 121 3.02 13.45 4.67
N MET A 122 3.65 12.98 5.76
CA MET A 122 2.94 12.35 6.88
C MET A 122 1.92 13.32 7.50
N ALA A 123 2.33 14.58 7.75
CA ALA A 123 1.44 15.61 8.28
C ALA A 123 0.28 15.93 7.32
N ALA A 124 0.54 16.02 6.02
CA ALA A 124 -0.48 16.28 5.03
C ALA A 124 -1.50 15.14 4.92
N VAL A 125 -1.05 13.88 4.96
CA VAL A 125 -1.94 12.70 4.99
C VAL A 125 -2.75 12.66 6.29
N ASP A 126 -2.12 12.94 7.44
CA ASP A 126 -2.80 13.01 8.73
C ASP A 126 -3.97 13.98 8.69
N VAL A 127 -3.74 15.20 8.20
CA VAL A 127 -4.80 16.21 8.01
C VAL A 127 -5.90 15.72 7.07
N ALA A 128 -5.54 15.09 5.94
CA ALA A 128 -6.50 14.56 4.98
C ALA A 128 -7.39 13.44 5.57
N LEU A 129 -6.89 12.71 6.58
CA LEU A 129 -7.65 11.71 7.34
C LEU A 129 -8.46 12.28 8.51
N GLY A 130 -8.36 13.59 8.80
CA GLY A 130 -9.00 14.20 9.97
C GLY A 130 -8.24 13.96 11.26
N SER A 131 -6.94 13.74 11.21
CA SER A 131 -6.00 13.58 12.32
C SER A 131 -6.44 12.51 13.34
N PRO A 132 -6.56 11.24 12.92
CA PRO A 132 -6.96 10.15 13.81
C PRO A 132 -5.89 9.93 14.89
N ARG A 133 -6.36 9.74 16.14
CA ARG A 133 -5.46 9.54 17.28
C ARG A 133 -4.82 8.15 17.27
N GLY A 134 -3.61 8.06 17.78
CA GLY A 134 -2.92 6.78 18.02
C GLY A 134 -2.35 6.10 16.77
N VAL A 135 -2.31 6.80 15.65
CA VAL A 135 -1.74 6.30 14.40
C VAL A 135 -0.87 7.35 13.71
N THR A 136 0.03 6.88 12.87
CA THR A 136 0.90 7.70 12.03
C THR A 136 0.85 7.20 10.59
N PRO A 137 0.61 8.06 9.59
CA PRO A 137 0.60 7.66 8.18
C PRO A 137 1.94 7.04 7.74
N PHE A 138 1.86 5.90 7.06
CA PHE A 138 3.03 5.17 6.58
C PHE A 138 3.12 5.17 5.06
N ALA A 139 2.04 4.80 4.36
CA ALA A 139 1.99 4.73 2.91
C ALA A 139 0.59 4.98 2.36
N LEU A 140 0.50 5.47 1.12
CA LEU A 140 -0.73 5.39 0.33
C LEU A 140 -0.58 4.26 -0.69
N ILE A 141 -1.64 3.48 -0.87
CA ILE A 141 -1.72 2.46 -1.90
C ILE A 141 -2.88 2.83 -2.82
N ALA A 142 -2.57 3.30 -4.03
CA ALA A 142 -3.56 3.52 -5.06
C ALA A 142 -3.94 2.18 -5.70
N VAL A 143 -5.25 1.88 -5.80
CA VAL A 143 -5.78 0.59 -6.27
C VAL A 143 -6.91 0.83 -7.27
N GLY A 144 -6.91 0.07 -8.36
CA GLY A 144 -7.95 0.13 -9.39
C GLY A 144 -7.77 -0.94 -10.47
N HIS A 145 -8.67 -0.97 -11.43
CA HIS A 145 -8.50 -1.79 -12.63
C HIS A 145 -7.46 -1.15 -13.54
N PRO A 146 -6.38 -1.86 -13.93
CA PRO A 146 -5.32 -1.27 -14.75
C PRO A 146 -5.84 -0.92 -16.14
N GLU A 147 -5.54 0.28 -16.64
CA GLU A 147 -5.89 0.71 -18.00
C GLU A 147 -5.22 -0.16 -19.06
N HIS A 148 -4.01 -0.63 -18.76
CA HIS A 148 -3.26 -1.56 -19.61
C HIS A 148 -2.77 -2.74 -18.79
N LYS A 149 -2.81 -3.95 -19.37
CA LYS A 149 -2.31 -5.16 -18.72
C LYS A 149 -0.83 -4.97 -18.35
N PRO A 150 -0.48 -5.04 -17.07
CA PRO A 150 0.90 -4.84 -16.65
C PRO A 150 1.79 -5.99 -17.11
N GLU A 151 3.00 -5.66 -17.54
CA GLU A 151 4.02 -6.67 -17.89
C GLU A 151 4.70 -7.19 -16.63
N PRO A 152 4.85 -8.52 -16.49
CA PRO A 152 5.58 -9.13 -15.39
C PRO A 152 7.08 -8.77 -15.43
N LYS A 153 7.60 -8.26 -14.32
CA LYS A 153 9.04 -7.89 -14.21
C LYS A 153 9.83 -8.83 -13.30
N GLY A 154 9.15 -9.66 -12.53
CA GLY A 154 9.77 -10.51 -11.51
C GLY A 154 10.85 -11.45 -12.04
N PRO A 155 10.58 -12.27 -13.08
CA PRO A 155 11.54 -13.27 -13.55
C PRO A 155 12.89 -12.72 -14.04
N THR A 156 12.92 -11.45 -14.47
CA THR A 156 14.11 -10.81 -15.05
C THR A 156 15.03 -10.15 -14.02
N ARG A 157 14.66 -10.21 -12.72
CA ARG A 157 15.40 -9.51 -11.66
C ARG A 157 16.32 -10.40 -10.85
N TYR A 158 16.33 -11.71 -11.10
CA TYR A 158 17.23 -12.61 -10.42
C TYR A 158 18.68 -12.32 -10.84
N ASP A 159 19.52 -12.14 -9.86
CA ASP A 159 20.95 -11.87 -10.03
C ASP A 159 21.71 -12.83 -9.11
N GLU A 160 22.28 -13.88 -9.69
CA GLU A 160 23.00 -14.92 -8.96
C GLU A 160 24.25 -14.42 -8.23
N THR A 161 24.82 -13.30 -8.70
CA THR A 161 26.00 -12.70 -8.05
C THR A 161 25.72 -12.13 -6.67
N ARG A 162 24.45 -11.98 -6.30
CA ARG A 162 23.97 -11.52 -4.99
C ARG A 162 23.61 -12.68 -4.06
N VAL A 163 23.80 -13.93 -4.50
CA VAL A 163 23.53 -15.13 -3.70
C VAL A 163 24.86 -15.80 -3.35
N HIS A 164 25.17 -15.85 -2.08
CA HIS A 164 26.43 -16.42 -1.58
C HIS A 164 26.15 -17.70 -0.81
N TRP A 165 26.79 -18.80 -1.26
CA TRP A 165 26.73 -20.11 -0.59
C TRP A 165 27.89 -20.20 0.39
N ILE A 166 27.64 -20.41 1.68
CA ILE A 166 28.63 -20.48 2.76
C ILE A 166 28.57 -21.83 3.46
#